data_4eb75ed1413705e38c854875b82d613c
#
_entry.id   4eb75ed1413705e38c854875b82d613c
#
_cell.length_a   1.000
_cell.length_b   1.000
_cell.length_c   1.000
_cell.angle_alpha   90.00
_cell.angle_beta   90.00
_cell.angle_gamma   90.00
#
_symmetry.space_group_name_H-M   'P 1'
#
loop_
_entity.id
_entity.type
_entity.pdbx_description
1 polymer ?
#
loop_
_entity_poly.entity_id
_entity_poly.type
_entity_poly.pdbx_seq_one_letter_code
_entity_poly.pdbx_strand_id
1 'polypeptide(L)'
;MIGFLRGVIEFKANNYILIDVGGVGYKVFMSAESIKNLEMNSSIKIFTYTRVSQDDISLFGFLTNEELMTFELLISVGGIGAKS
;
A
#
# COMPACT_ATOMS: atom_id res chain seq x y z
N MET A 1 -0.17 -0.93 -13.42
CA MET A 1 -0.83 -1.31 -12.17
C MET A 1 0.10 -2.16 -11.32
N ILE A 2 0.24 -1.81 -10.06
CA ILE A 2 1.18 -2.49 -9.17
C ILE A 2 0.39 -3.34 -8.20
N GLY A 3 0.58 -4.67 -8.27
CA GLY A 3 -0.19 -5.59 -7.46
C GLY A 3 0.46 -5.92 -6.13
N PHE A 4 1.77 -5.92 -6.07
CA PHE A 4 2.49 -6.10 -4.81
C PHE A 4 3.90 -5.59 -4.95
N LEU A 5 4.53 -5.36 -3.81
CA LEU A 5 5.93 -4.98 -3.75
C LEU A 5 6.62 -5.88 -2.74
N ARG A 6 7.80 -6.35 -3.09
CA ARG A 6 8.62 -7.12 -2.17
C ARG A 6 9.95 -6.40 -2.04
N GLY A 7 10.27 -6.02 -0.82
CA GLY A 7 11.50 -5.27 -0.60
C GLY A 7 11.77 -5.06 0.86
N VAL A 8 12.60 -4.07 1.15
CA VAL A 8 13.08 -3.79 2.49
C VAL A 8 12.47 -2.49 2.97
N ILE A 9 11.99 -2.48 4.21
CA ILE A 9 11.40 -1.26 4.77
C ILE A 9 12.50 -0.29 5.11
N GLU A 10 12.49 0.84 4.41
CA GLU A 10 13.52 1.85 4.55
C GLU A 10 13.12 2.94 5.53
N PHE A 11 11.84 3.22 5.64
CA PHE A 11 11.35 4.30 6.48
C PHE A 11 9.89 4.05 6.86
N LYS A 12 9.52 4.43 8.07
CA LYS A 12 8.15 4.31 8.55
C LYS A 12 7.66 5.67 9.01
N ALA A 13 6.57 6.13 8.44
CA ALA A 13 5.88 7.32 8.90
C ALA A 13 4.59 6.88 9.57
N ASN A 14 3.74 7.84 9.94
CA ASN A 14 2.48 7.50 10.60
C ASN A 14 1.49 6.83 9.68
N ASN A 15 1.48 7.22 8.41
CA ASN A 15 0.47 6.73 7.48
C ASN A 15 1.07 6.22 6.18
N TYR A 16 2.38 6.05 6.11
CA TYR A 16 3.00 5.47 4.93
C TYR A 16 4.35 4.88 5.30
N ILE A 17 4.84 4.04 4.41
CA ILE A 17 6.20 3.52 4.51
C ILE A 17 6.92 3.79 3.20
N LEU A 18 8.24 3.76 3.27
CA LEU A 18 9.06 3.71 2.06
C LEU A 18 9.64 2.31 2.00
N ILE A 19 9.37 1.62 0.91
CA ILE A 19 9.89 0.28 0.72
C ILE A 19 10.88 0.31 -0.44
N ASP A 20 12.06 -0.22 -0.20
CA ASP A 20 13.14 -0.23 -1.18
C ASP A 20 13.06 -1.52 -1.97
N VAL A 21 12.77 -1.38 -3.25
CA VAL A 21 12.69 -2.52 -4.15
C VAL A 21 13.75 -2.34 -5.21
N GLY A 22 14.87 -3.01 -5.00
CA GLY A 22 15.97 -2.95 -5.95
C GLY A 22 16.54 -1.55 -6.16
N GLY A 23 16.54 -0.74 -5.12
CA GLY A 23 17.09 0.60 -5.21
C GLY A 23 16.05 1.67 -5.52
N VAL A 24 14.80 1.27 -5.72
CA VAL A 24 13.72 2.22 -5.96
C VAL A 24 12.87 2.29 -4.71
N GLY A 25 12.67 3.49 -4.19
CA GLY A 25 11.84 3.67 -3.00
C GLY A 25 10.41 3.96 -3.37
N TYR A 26 9.51 3.07 -2.98
CA TYR A 26 8.09 3.25 -3.21
C TYR A 26 7.44 3.77 -1.95
N LYS A 27 6.60 4.78 -2.10
CA LYS A 27 5.82 5.31 -0.98
C LYS A 27 4.48 4.61 -0.98
N VAL A 28 4.20 3.88 0.11
CA VAL A 28 2.99 3.08 0.20
C VAL A 28 2.22 3.51 1.43
N PHE A 29 0.99 3.95 1.22
CA PHE A 29 0.13 4.36 2.32
C PHE A 29 -0.48 3.15 2.98
N MET A 30 -0.44 3.13 4.30
CA MET A 30 -0.97 2.01 5.07
C MET A 30 -1.56 2.55 6.36
N SER A 31 -2.38 1.74 7.01
CA SER A 31 -2.93 2.14 8.30
C SER A 31 -1.81 2.23 9.34
N ALA A 32 -1.99 3.11 10.31
CA ALA A 32 -1.01 3.26 11.37
C ALA A 32 -0.80 1.96 12.13
N GLU A 33 -1.86 1.20 12.29
CA GLU A 33 -1.77 -0.05 13.01
C GLU A 33 -0.90 -1.06 12.27
N SER A 34 -1.07 -1.15 10.95
CA SER A 34 -0.25 -2.06 10.15
C SER A 34 1.21 -1.63 10.20
N ILE A 35 1.47 -0.34 10.09
CA ILE A 35 2.83 0.17 10.09
C ILE A 35 3.51 -0.13 11.41
N LYS A 36 2.76 -0.01 12.51
CA LYS A 36 3.32 -0.22 13.84
C LYS A 36 3.94 -1.60 13.98
N ASN A 37 3.40 -2.59 13.29
CA ASN A 37 3.87 -3.96 13.41
C ASN A 37 5.01 -4.30 12.46
N LEU A 38 5.42 -3.36 11.62
CA LEU A 38 6.51 -3.59 10.68
C LEU A 38 7.84 -3.21 11.32
N GLU A 39 8.88 -3.91 10.93
CA GLU A 39 10.22 -3.64 11.45
C GLU A 39 11.07 -2.98 10.40
N MET A 40 11.78 -1.94 10.83
CA MET A 40 12.73 -1.27 9.96
C MET A 40 13.76 -2.25 9.44
N ASN A 41 14.12 -2.08 8.18
CA ASN A 41 15.18 -2.86 7.55
C ASN A 41 14.83 -4.32 7.38
N SER A 42 13.57 -4.71 7.58
CA SER A 42 13.16 -6.08 7.35
C SER A 42 12.63 -6.24 5.93
N SER A 43 12.72 -7.45 5.42
CA SER A 43 12.18 -7.79 4.12
C SER A 43 10.71 -8.13 4.26
N ILE A 44 9.90 -7.61 3.35
CA ILE A 44 8.48 -7.82 3.45
C ILE A 44 7.84 -7.78 2.06
N LYS A 45 6.70 -8.44 1.94
CA LYS A 45 5.86 -8.36 0.77
C LYS A 45 4.59 -7.62 1.14
N ILE A 46 4.30 -6.55 0.41
CA ILE A 46 3.12 -5.73 0.65
C ILE A 46 2.22 -5.86 -0.56
N PHE A 47 0.96 -6.18 -0.34
CA PHE A 47 -0.03 -6.19 -1.42
C PHE A 47 -0.52 -4.77 -1.62
N THR A 48 -0.63 -4.34 -2.87
CA THR A 48 -0.90 -2.94 -3.12
C THR A 48 -2.11 -2.73 -4.01
N TYR A 49 -2.74 -1.60 -3.80
CA TYR A 49 -3.79 -1.09 -4.65
C TYR A 49 -3.31 0.22 -5.24
N THR A 50 -3.34 0.34 -6.57
CA THR A 50 -2.88 1.54 -7.24
C THR A 50 -4.06 2.44 -7.51
N ARG A 51 -4.00 3.66 -6.98
CA ARG A 51 -5.03 4.65 -7.23
C ARG A 51 -4.45 5.72 -8.14
N VAL A 52 -5.11 5.91 -9.28
CA VAL A 52 -4.66 6.89 -10.25
C VAL A 52 -5.68 8.02 -10.30
N SER A 53 -5.21 9.23 -10.09
CA SER A 53 -6.04 10.40 -10.24
C SER A 53 -5.40 11.31 -11.28
N GLN A 54 -6.05 12.41 -11.54
CA GLN A 54 -5.57 13.33 -12.56
C GLN A 54 -4.20 13.88 -12.22
N ASP A 55 -3.97 14.13 -10.96
CA ASP A 55 -2.75 14.79 -10.52
C ASP A 55 -1.81 13.90 -9.75
N ASP A 56 -2.18 12.64 -9.53
CA ASP A 56 -1.41 11.85 -8.58
C ASP A 56 -1.61 10.36 -8.79
N ILE A 57 -0.60 9.60 -8.43
CA ILE A 57 -0.67 8.13 -8.39
C ILE A 57 -0.27 7.72 -6.98
N SER A 58 -1.15 7.01 -6.31
CA SER A 58 -0.90 6.60 -4.94
C SER A 58 -0.97 5.09 -4.82
N LEU A 59 -0.14 4.53 -3.95
CA LEU A 59 -0.17 3.12 -3.63
C LEU A 59 -0.68 2.95 -2.21
N PHE A 60 -1.65 2.07 -2.04
CA PHE A 60 -2.16 1.70 -0.72
C PHE A 60 -1.75 0.27 -0.46
N GLY A 61 -1.19 0.01 0.72
CA GLY A 61 -0.60 -1.28 1.02
C GLY A 61 -1.33 -2.04 2.10
N PHE A 62 -1.30 -3.36 1.96
CA PHE A 62 -1.97 -4.27 2.88
C PHE A 62 -1.04 -5.44 3.18
N LEU A 63 -1.10 -5.93 4.40
CA LEU A 63 -0.21 -7.00 4.82
C LEU A 63 -0.63 -8.35 4.26
N THR A 64 -1.91 -8.52 3.98
CA THR A 64 -2.41 -9.76 3.42
C THR A 64 -3.27 -9.48 2.20
N ASN A 65 -3.38 -10.49 1.36
CA ASN A 65 -4.22 -10.38 0.18
C ASN A 65 -5.69 -10.24 0.57
N GLU A 66 -6.08 -10.84 1.69
CA GLU A 66 -7.45 -10.73 2.16
C GLU A 66 -7.81 -9.29 2.51
N GLU A 67 -6.87 -8.59 3.14
CA GLU A 67 -7.11 -7.19 3.47
C GLU A 67 -7.26 -6.36 2.21
N LEU A 68 -6.45 -6.63 1.21
CA LEU A 68 -6.56 -5.93 -0.06
C LEU A 68 -7.90 -6.21 -0.72
N MET A 69 -8.33 -7.47 -0.73
CA MET A 69 -9.60 -7.83 -1.35
C MET A 69 -10.76 -7.18 -0.63
N THR A 70 -10.70 -7.11 0.70
CA THR A 70 -11.73 -6.45 1.47
C THR A 70 -11.80 -4.96 1.13
N PHE A 71 -10.63 -4.34 1.01
CA PHE A 71 -10.57 -2.92 0.64
C PHE A 71 -11.20 -2.70 -0.73
N GLU A 72 -10.83 -3.54 -1.70
CA GLU A 72 -11.37 -3.41 -3.04
C GLU A 72 -12.87 -3.60 -3.06
N LEU A 73 -13.36 -4.53 -2.27
CA LEU A 73 -14.80 -4.76 -2.19
C LEU A 73 -15.51 -3.54 -1.61
N LEU A 74 -14.95 -2.96 -0.57
CA LEU A 74 -15.57 -1.80 0.05
C LEU A 74 -15.66 -0.60 -0.89
N ILE A 75 -14.62 -0.33 -1.62
CA ILE A 75 -14.65 0.80 -2.54
C ILE A 75 -15.56 0.51 -3.73
N SER A 76 -15.69 -0.75 -4.10
CA SER A 76 -16.54 -1.09 -5.22
C SER A 76 -18.01 -1.02 -4.81
N VAL A 77 -18.32 -1.38 -3.58
CA VAL A 77 -19.67 -1.25 -3.06
C VAL A 77 -20.03 0.20 -2.86
N GLY A 78 -19.15 0.90 -2.18
CA GLY A 78 -19.25 2.31 -2.07
C GLY A 78 -19.34 2.86 -3.44
N GLY A 79 -18.75 2.13 -4.36
CA GLY A 79 -18.82 2.23 -5.77
C GLY A 79 -18.98 3.60 -6.33
N ILE A 80 -19.48 4.33 -5.55
CA ILE A 80 -19.68 5.68 -5.84
C ILE A 80 -18.36 6.28 -6.21
N GLY A 81 -17.39 6.07 -5.36
CA GLY A 81 -16.10 6.62 -5.64
C GLY A 81 -15.51 6.03 -6.89
N ALA A 82 -15.77 4.78 -7.08
CA ALA A 82 -15.13 4.07 -8.18
C ALA A 82 -15.68 4.48 -9.52
N LYS A 83 -16.96 4.70 -9.57
CA LYS A 83 -17.52 4.98 -10.84
C LYS A 83 -17.27 6.39 -11.29
N SER A 84 -16.96 7.20 -10.44
CA SER A 84 -16.72 8.58 -10.86
C SER A 84 -15.42 8.71 -11.61
#